data_44378ad111e782c74ebe03e3f3701584
#
_entry.id   44378ad111e782c74ebe03e3f3701584
#
_cell.length_a   1.000
_cell.length_b   1.000
_cell.length_c   1.000
_cell.angle_alpha   90.00
_cell.angle_beta   90.00
_cell.angle_gamma   90.00
#
_symmetry.space_group_name_H-M   'P 1'
#
loop_
_entity.id
_entity.type
_entity.pdbx_description
1 polymer ?
#
loop_
_entity_poly.entity_id
_entity_poly.type
_entity_poly.pdbx_seq_one_letter_code
_entity_poly.pdbx_strand_id
1 'polypeptide(L)'
;MLAFPGLDLSSQALPHMGVCQHEVEDTPVRVARLSFSGELAYEVYVPADRGTAMWERLLERGSSLGIKPYGLEALASLRIEKGHVAGLELDHRNTLDDLGLGKLASQKKAFVGRELRQRQELQGPDRWSLVGLECLDPGAKMRGGAILFAKGDPIEGHGRGYITSVTWSTVLRKTIALGLYSGGLRHEGQEIICAYPLRDERIRARIVSPVFVDPAGERMRA
;
A
#
# COMPACT_ATOMS: atom_id res chain seq x y z
N MET A 1 22.16 -11.97 -5.14
CA MET A 1 23.32 -12.53 -5.86
C MET A 1 23.62 -13.99 -5.48
N LEU A 2 23.75 -14.37 -4.20
CA LEU A 2 24.14 -15.75 -3.83
C LEU A 2 23.17 -16.84 -4.35
N ALA A 3 21.87 -16.56 -4.42
CA ALA A 3 20.87 -17.50 -4.89
C ALA A 3 20.75 -17.58 -6.42
N PHE A 4 21.24 -16.56 -7.14
CA PHE A 4 21.17 -16.43 -8.59
C PHE A 4 22.55 -16.20 -9.18
N PRO A 5 23.39 -17.24 -9.30
CA PRO A 5 24.75 -17.13 -9.85
C PRO A 5 24.69 -16.53 -11.28
N GLY A 6 25.55 -15.55 -11.54
CA GLY A 6 25.63 -14.91 -12.87
C GLY A 6 24.54 -13.87 -13.16
N LEU A 7 23.55 -13.65 -12.27
CA LEU A 7 22.54 -12.63 -12.44
C LEU A 7 22.95 -11.34 -11.70
N ASP A 8 23.07 -10.24 -12.45
CA ASP A 8 23.27 -8.92 -11.88
C ASP A 8 21.92 -8.28 -11.53
N LEU A 9 21.69 -8.07 -10.23
CA LEU A 9 20.49 -7.44 -9.68
C LEU A 9 20.72 -5.98 -9.25
N SER A 10 21.85 -5.38 -9.66
CA SER A 10 22.10 -3.97 -9.40
C SER A 10 21.05 -3.07 -10.02
N SER A 11 20.93 -1.85 -9.52
CA SER A 11 20.00 -0.86 -10.07
C SER A 11 20.31 -0.46 -11.52
N GLN A 12 21.52 -0.71 -11.98
CA GLN A 12 21.94 -0.47 -13.37
C GLN A 12 21.45 -1.60 -14.30
N ALA A 13 21.63 -2.85 -13.89
CA ALA A 13 21.24 -4.03 -14.70
C ALA A 13 19.74 -4.31 -14.62
N LEU A 14 19.14 -4.16 -13.44
CA LEU A 14 17.71 -4.34 -13.20
C LEU A 14 17.14 -3.13 -12.46
N PRO A 15 16.76 -2.06 -13.17
CA PRO A 15 16.20 -0.86 -12.55
C PRO A 15 14.86 -1.14 -11.88
N HIS A 16 14.44 -0.24 -10.98
CA HIS A 16 13.10 -0.31 -10.39
C HIS A 16 12.01 -0.43 -11.45
N MET A 17 11.04 -1.33 -11.25
CA MET A 17 10.02 -1.76 -12.22
C MET A 17 10.56 -2.56 -13.40
N GLY A 18 11.84 -2.94 -13.37
CA GLY A 18 12.45 -3.82 -14.37
C GLY A 18 12.12 -5.29 -14.14
N VAL A 19 12.18 -6.06 -15.23
CA VAL A 19 11.99 -7.51 -15.23
C VAL A 19 13.09 -8.15 -16.09
N CYS A 20 13.68 -9.23 -15.59
CA CYS A 20 14.63 -10.03 -16.36
C CYS A 20 14.27 -11.52 -16.29
N GLN A 21 14.82 -12.29 -17.24
CA GLN A 21 14.76 -13.76 -17.23
C GLN A 21 16.16 -14.32 -17.04
N HIS A 22 16.24 -15.39 -16.31
CA HIS A 22 17.47 -16.07 -15.99
C HIS A 22 17.21 -17.58 -15.85
N GLU A 23 18.27 -18.38 -15.77
CA GLU A 23 18.19 -19.80 -15.53
C GLU A 23 19.03 -20.15 -14.32
N VAL A 24 18.48 -20.92 -13.40
CA VAL A 24 19.15 -21.38 -12.19
C VAL A 24 19.03 -22.91 -12.14
N GLU A 25 20.14 -23.62 -12.36
CA GLU A 25 20.17 -25.08 -12.32
C GLU A 25 19.02 -25.69 -13.16
N ASP A 26 18.97 -25.38 -14.45
CA ASP A 26 17.94 -25.82 -15.41
C ASP A 26 16.49 -25.41 -15.05
N THR A 27 16.34 -24.46 -14.14
CA THR A 27 15.03 -23.88 -13.78
C THR A 27 14.93 -22.48 -14.37
N PRO A 28 13.96 -22.22 -15.25
CA PRO A 28 13.72 -20.89 -15.75
C PRO A 28 13.15 -20.01 -14.64
N VAL A 29 13.78 -18.86 -14.42
CA VAL A 29 13.41 -17.90 -13.38
C VAL A 29 13.13 -16.56 -14.02
N ARG A 30 12.04 -15.91 -13.61
CA ARG A 30 11.80 -14.51 -13.90
C ARG A 30 11.94 -13.72 -12.60
N VAL A 31 12.75 -12.68 -12.62
CA VAL A 31 12.94 -11.78 -11.48
C VAL A 31 12.42 -10.40 -11.87
N ALA A 32 11.53 -9.87 -11.05
CA ALA A 32 11.02 -8.51 -11.19
C ALA A 32 11.47 -7.68 -9.98
N ARG A 33 12.04 -6.51 -10.22
CA ARG A 33 12.38 -5.56 -9.15
C ARG A 33 11.16 -4.70 -8.85
N LEU A 34 10.24 -5.26 -8.08
CA LEU A 34 8.98 -4.65 -7.66
C LEU A 34 8.93 -4.61 -6.14
N SER A 35 8.33 -3.56 -5.61
CA SER A 35 8.18 -3.42 -4.17
C SER A 35 6.73 -3.13 -3.78
N PHE A 36 6.16 -4.04 -3.03
CA PHE A 36 4.89 -3.82 -2.35
C PHE A 36 5.09 -3.34 -0.90
N SER A 37 6.21 -3.71 -0.30
CA SER A 37 6.59 -3.29 1.07
C SER A 37 7.05 -1.83 1.17
N GLY A 38 7.46 -1.21 0.07
CA GLY A 38 8.11 0.10 0.07
C GLY A 38 9.63 0.07 0.29
N GLU A 39 10.19 -1.12 0.52
CA GLU A 39 11.64 -1.36 0.64
C GLU A 39 12.21 -1.94 -0.67
N LEU A 40 13.53 -2.05 -0.80
CA LEU A 40 14.12 -2.80 -1.92
C LEU A 40 13.59 -4.22 -1.90
N ALA A 41 12.92 -4.63 -2.97
CA ALA A 41 12.30 -5.92 -3.06
C ALA A 41 12.36 -6.51 -4.48
N TYR A 42 12.28 -7.82 -4.53
CA TYR A 42 12.25 -8.59 -5.77
C TYR A 42 11.14 -9.65 -5.68
N GLU A 43 10.44 -9.82 -6.78
CA GLU A 43 9.51 -10.94 -6.97
C GLU A 43 10.20 -11.98 -7.84
N VAL A 44 10.20 -13.23 -7.38
CA VAL A 44 10.84 -14.35 -8.07
C VAL A 44 9.77 -15.32 -8.53
N TYR A 45 9.65 -15.50 -9.83
CA TYR A 45 8.67 -16.39 -10.45
C TYR A 45 9.39 -17.61 -11.02
N VAL A 46 8.89 -18.78 -10.66
CA VAL A 46 9.37 -20.08 -11.12
C VAL A 46 8.20 -20.98 -11.51
N PRO A 47 8.40 -22.06 -12.31
CA PRO A 47 7.38 -23.09 -12.51
C PRO A 47 6.85 -23.62 -11.16
N ALA A 48 5.56 -23.96 -11.09
CA ALA A 48 4.89 -24.34 -9.85
C ALA A 48 5.54 -25.54 -9.15
N ASP A 49 6.05 -26.50 -9.90
CA ASP A 49 6.77 -27.68 -9.41
C ASP A 49 8.17 -27.36 -8.86
N ARG A 50 8.69 -26.15 -9.08
CA ARG A 50 10.00 -25.68 -8.62
C ARG A 50 9.92 -24.71 -7.43
N GLY A 51 8.73 -24.36 -6.99
CA GLY A 51 8.52 -23.35 -5.94
C GLY A 51 9.20 -23.71 -4.62
N THR A 52 9.00 -24.94 -4.13
CA THR A 52 9.60 -25.41 -2.87
C THR A 52 11.13 -25.40 -2.94
N ALA A 53 11.72 -25.96 -4.00
CA ALA A 53 13.17 -26.01 -4.18
C ALA A 53 13.78 -24.59 -4.22
N MET A 54 13.11 -23.63 -4.90
CA MET A 54 13.56 -22.24 -4.95
C MET A 54 13.48 -21.57 -3.58
N TRP A 55 12.43 -21.82 -2.82
CA TRP A 55 12.27 -21.31 -1.46
C TRP A 55 13.37 -21.80 -0.53
N GLU A 56 13.63 -23.12 -0.52
CA GLU A 56 14.69 -23.75 0.28
C GLU A 56 16.06 -23.21 -0.10
N ARG A 57 16.34 -23.08 -1.40
CA ARG A 57 17.57 -22.49 -1.92
C ARG A 57 17.77 -21.05 -1.43
N LEU A 58 16.72 -20.22 -1.47
CA LEU A 58 16.80 -18.83 -0.98
C LEU A 58 17.14 -18.79 0.52
N LEU A 59 16.52 -19.64 1.33
CA LEU A 59 16.78 -19.72 2.76
C LEU A 59 18.19 -20.22 3.06
N GLU A 60 18.63 -21.27 2.38
CA GLU A 60 19.97 -21.82 2.53
C GLU A 60 21.05 -20.78 2.18
N ARG A 61 20.97 -20.21 0.97
CA ARG A 61 21.95 -19.23 0.48
C ARG A 61 21.94 -17.94 1.25
N GLY A 62 20.78 -17.56 1.79
CA GLY A 62 20.62 -16.35 2.61
C GLY A 62 20.95 -16.55 4.09
N SER A 63 21.21 -17.77 4.56
CA SER A 63 21.39 -18.09 5.98
C SER A 63 22.52 -17.30 6.63
N SER A 64 23.66 -17.19 5.97
CA SER A 64 24.81 -16.40 6.44
C SER A 64 24.56 -14.88 6.45
N LEU A 65 23.54 -14.41 5.73
CA LEU A 65 23.11 -13.01 5.68
C LEU A 65 21.94 -12.73 6.65
N GLY A 66 21.52 -13.73 7.43
CA GLY A 66 20.43 -13.58 8.39
C GLY A 66 19.04 -13.49 7.76
N ILE A 67 18.82 -14.10 6.59
CA ILE A 67 17.49 -14.15 5.96
C ILE A 67 16.48 -14.76 6.93
N LYS A 68 15.29 -14.16 6.96
CA LYS A 68 14.18 -14.68 7.77
C LYS A 68 12.89 -14.61 6.97
N PRO A 69 12.06 -15.66 6.99
CA PRO A 69 10.72 -15.57 6.47
C PRO A 69 9.88 -14.62 7.31
N TYR A 70 8.98 -13.87 6.67
CA TYR A 70 7.96 -13.05 7.34
C TYR A 70 6.61 -13.25 6.69
N GLY A 71 5.54 -13.05 7.46
CA GLY A 71 4.18 -13.34 7.02
C GLY A 71 3.49 -12.15 6.36
N LEU A 72 2.28 -12.41 5.85
CA LEU A 72 1.45 -11.42 5.16
C LEU A 72 1.04 -10.23 6.06
N GLU A 73 0.92 -10.41 7.37
CA GLU A 73 0.62 -9.31 8.28
C GLU A 73 1.76 -8.28 8.35
N ALA A 74 3.02 -8.76 8.37
CA ALA A 74 4.17 -7.88 8.32
C ALA A 74 4.23 -7.13 6.98
N LEU A 75 3.99 -7.82 5.86
CA LEU A 75 3.90 -7.21 4.55
C LEU A 75 2.76 -6.17 4.48
N ALA A 76 1.59 -6.49 5.06
CA ALA A 76 0.46 -5.57 5.13
C ALA A 76 0.80 -4.30 5.94
N SER A 77 1.55 -4.44 7.03
CA SER A 77 2.01 -3.29 7.81
C SER A 77 2.93 -2.39 7.00
N LEU A 78 3.91 -2.96 6.33
CA LEU A 78 4.86 -2.23 5.49
C LEU A 78 4.17 -1.51 4.32
N ARG A 79 3.22 -2.18 3.63
CA ARG A 79 2.48 -1.54 2.52
C ARG A 79 1.62 -0.37 2.99
N ILE A 80 1.05 -0.44 4.22
CA ILE A 80 0.27 0.66 4.80
C ILE A 80 1.21 1.85 5.12
N GLU A 81 2.39 1.61 5.69
CA GLU A 81 3.40 2.64 5.90
C GLU A 81 3.78 3.35 4.60
N LYS A 82 3.83 2.61 3.50
CA LYS A 82 4.14 3.14 2.17
C LYS A 82 2.93 3.75 1.45
N GLY A 83 1.72 3.53 1.94
CA GLY A 83 0.50 4.01 1.30
C GLY A 83 0.11 3.23 0.04
N HIS A 84 0.65 2.02 -0.13
CA HIS A 84 0.26 1.16 -1.24
C HIS A 84 -1.15 0.62 -1.04
N VAL A 85 -2.01 0.85 -2.02
CA VAL A 85 -3.40 0.41 -2.01
C VAL A 85 -3.53 -1.09 -2.26
N ALA A 86 -4.44 -1.74 -1.54
CA ALA A 86 -4.76 -3.15 -1.71
C ALA A 86 -6.16 -3.44 -1.17
N GLY A 87 -6.72 -4.58 -1.53
CA GLY A 87 -7.95 -5.10 -0.93
C GLY A 87 -9.06 -4.06 -0.83
N LEU A 88 -9.30 -3.56 0.38
CA LEU A 88 -10.42 -2.67 0.69
C LEU A 88 -10.29 -1.24 0.12
N GLU A 89 -9.10 -0.81 -0.29
CA GLU A 89 -8.92 0.46 -1.01
C GLU A 89 -9.31 0.34 -2.47
N LEU A 90 -9.28 -0.88 -3.04
CA LEU A 90 -9.54 -1.17 -4.44
C LEU A 90 -10.96 -1.75 -4.59
N ASP A 91 -11.96 -0.90 -4.58
CA ASP A 91 -13.34 -1.30 -4.86
C ASP A 91 -13.86 -0.70 -6.18
N HIS A 92 -15.00 -1.17 -6.64
CA HIS A 92 -15.59 -0.74 -7.91
C HIS A 92 -16.13 0.69 -7.91
N ARG A 93 -16.11 1.40 -6.78
CA ARG A 93 -16.57 2.78 -6.62
C ARG A 93 -15.45 3.80 -6.78
N ASN A 94 -14.19 3.35 -6.70
CA ASN A 94 -13.02 4.22 -6.73
C ASN A 94 -12.44 4.33 -8.14
N THR A 95 -12.01 5.53 -8.48
CA THR A 95 -11.22 5.81 -9.67
C THR A 95 -9.73 5.86 -9.32
N LEU A 96 -8.86 5.90 -10.33
CA LEU A 96 -7.43 6.12 -10.12
C LEU A 96 -7.15 7.46 -9.42
N ASP A 97 -7.97 8.48 -9.72
CA ASP A 97 -7.82 9.81 -9.11
C ASP A 97 -8.17 9.79 -7.62
N ASP A 98 -9.24 9.07 -7.26
CA ASP A 98 -9.64 8.89 -5.86
C ASP A 98 -8.53 8.22 -5.03
N LEU A 99 -7.72 7.38 -5.65
CA LEU A 99 -6.62 6.66 -5.00
C LEU A 99 -5.27 7.37 -5.08
N GLY A 100 -5.22 8.58 -5.65
CA GLY A 100 -3.97 9.30 -5.87
C GLY A 100 -3.10 8.71 -6.99
N LEU A 101 -3.63 7.77 -7.77
CA LEU A 101 -2.95 7.06 -8.85
C LEU A 101 -3.23 7.63 -10.25
N GLY A 102 -3.85 8.80 -10.33
CA GLY A 102 -4.26 9.44 -11.59
C GLY A 102 -3.14 9.59 -12.61
N LYS A 103 -1.88 9.77 -12.15
CA LYS A 103 -0.68 9.86 -12.99
C LYS A 103 -0.36 8.57 -13.77
N LEU A 104 -0.87 7.41 -13.31
CA LEU A 104 -0.69 6.14 -14.01
C LEU A 104 -1.56 6.04 -15.27
N ALA A 105 -2.62 6.82 -15.36
CA ALA A 105 -3.49 6.84 -16.52
C ALA A 105 -2.79 7.53 -17.70
N SER A 106 -2.55 6.77 -18.77
CA SER A 106 -1.89 7.29 -19.96
C SER A 106 -2.69 8.42 -20.60
N GLN A 107 -2.01 9.53 -20.91
CA GLN A 107 -2.57 10.61 -21.73
C GLN A 107 -2.45 10.30 -23.24
N LYS A 108 -1.53 9.40 -23.62
CA LYS A 108 -1.17 9.12 -25.02
C LYS A 108 -1.85 7.86 -25.59
N LYS A 109 -2.15 6.87 -24.74
CA LYS A 109 -2.71 5.59 -25.17
C LYS A 109 -4.18 5.50 -24.80
N ALA A 110 -4.99 4.92 -25.67
CA ALA A 110 -6.32 4.47 -25.33
C ALA A 110 -6.24 3.27 -24.38
N PHE A 111 -7.13 3.19 -23.41
CA PHE A 111 -7.27 2.07 -22.49
C PHE A 111 -8.74 1.91 -22.07
N VAL A 112 -9.09 0.71 -21.65
CA VAL A 112 -10.45 0.41 -21.19
C VAL A 112 -10.78 1.27 -19.95
N GLY A 113 -11.92 1.97 -20.00
CA GLY A 113 -12.37 2.86 -18.95
C GLY A 113 -11.93 4.32 -19.08
N ARG A 114 -11.10 4.69 -20.09
CA ARG A 114 -10.66 6.08 -20.29
C ARG A 114 -11.81 7.07 -20.36
N GLU A 115 -12.81 6.77 -21.20
CA GLU A 115 -13.97 7.65 -21.41
C GLU A 115 -14.88 7.68 -20.18
N LEU A 116 -15.05 6.53 -19.49
CA LEU A 116 -15.84 6.47 -18.26
C LEU A 116 -15.25 7.34 -17.15
N ARG A 117 -13.91 7.40 -17.06
CA ARG A 117 -13.21 8.24 -16.08
C ARG A 117 -13.51 9.73 -16.24
N GLN A 118 -13.91 10.17 -17.44
CA GLN A 118 -14.23 11.58 -17.74
C GLN A 118 -15.66 11.98 -17.37
N ARG A 119 -16.49 11.05 -16.90
CA ARG A 119 -17.84 11.36 -16.46
C ARG A 119 -17.82 12.34 -15.28
N GLN A 120 -18.72 13.33 -15.34
CA GLN A 120 -18.79 14.41 -14.35
C GLN A 120 -18.97 13.88 -12.93
N GLU A 121 -19.77 12.82 -12.74
CA GLU A 121 -20.01 12.19 -11.43
C GLU A 121 -18.76 11.54 -10.84
N LEU A 122 -17.78 11.18 -11.67
CA LEU A 122 -16.52 10.59 -11.25
C LEU A 122 -15.39 11.62 -11.04
N GLN A 123 -15.67 12.89 -11.27
CA GLN A 123 -14.71 13.99 -11.12
C GLN A 123 -15.12 15.01 -10.04
N GLY A 124 -16.19 14.73 -9.32
CA GLY A 124 -16.71 15.61 -8.28
C GLY A 124 -15.71 15.84 -7.14
N PRO A 125 -15.67 17.09 -6.59
CA PRO A 125 -14.71 17.43 -5.55
C PRO A 125 -14.96 16.69 -4.22
N ASP A 126 -16.14 16.20 -3.98
CA ASP A 126 -16.54 15.56 -2.73
C ASP A 126 -16.49 14.03 -2.79
N ARG A 127 -15.85 13.50 -3.82
CA ARG A 127 -15.61 12.07 -3.91
C ARG A 127 -14.74 11.59 -2.76
N TRP A 128 -15.02 10.37 -2.34
CA TRP A 128 -14.19 9.70 -1.32
C TRP A 128 -12.83 9.36 -1.92
N SER A 129 -11.80 9.97 -1.37
CA SER A 129 -10.43 9.80 -1.85
C SER A 129 -9.51 9.31 -0.74
N LEU A 130 -8.45 8.63 -1.14
CA LEU A 130 -7.48 8.03 -0.24
C LEU A 130 -6.80 9.07 0.65
N VAL A 131 -6.79 8.78 1.93
CA VAL A 131 -6.08 9.56 2.97
C VAL A 131 -5.32 8.64 3.90
N GLY A 132 -4.25 9.16 4.48
CA GLY A 132 -3.63 8.61 5.66
C GLY A 132 -4.30 9.15 6.92
N LEU A 133 -4.31 8.35 7.97
CA LEU A 133 -4.85 8.72 9.28
C LEU A 133 -3.83 8.41 10.37
N GLU A 134 -3.52 9.40 11.17
CA GLU A 134 -2.71 9.26 12.38
C GLU A 134 -3.58 9.31 13.62
N CYS A 135 -3.48 8.29 14.47
CA CYS A 135 -4.16 8.28 15.76
C CYS A 135 -3.62 9.39 16.67
N LEU A 136 -4.52 10.20 17.24
CA LEU A 136 -4.18 11.27 18.17
C LEU A 136 -4.34 10.85 19.63
N ASP A 137 -5.08 9.79 19.91
CA ASP A 137 -5.32 9.31 21.27
C ASP A 137 -4.27 8.26 21.64
N PRO A 138 -3.39 8.54 22.63
CA PRO A 138 -2.34 7.62 23.04
C PRO A 138 -2.89 6.26 23.45
N GLY A 139 -2.31 5.19 22.89
CA GLY A 139 -2.72 3.82 23.20
C GLY A 139 -4.02 3.34 22.56
N ALA A 140 -4.78 4.22 21.90
CA ALA A 140 -5.99 3.83 21.21
C ALA A 140 -5.67 3.05 19.91
N LYS A 141 -6.58 2.13 19.54
CA LYS A 141 -6.43 1.29 18.36
C LYS A 141 -7.56 1.60 17.38
N MET A 142 -7.25 2.34 16.30
CA MET A 142 -8.18 2.49 15.20
C MET A 142 -8.57 1.10 14.63
N ARG A 143 -9.76 1.02 14.01
CA ARG A 143 -10.26 -0.23 13.44
C ARG A 143 -10.64 -0.06 11.99
N GLY A 144 -10.35 -1.07 11.18
CA GLY A 144 -10.90 -1.18 9.83
C GLY A 144 -12.42 -1.16 9.87
N GLY A 145 -13.05 -0.44 8.94
CA GLY A 145 -14.49 -0.25 8.89
C GLY A 145 -15.04 0.84 9.83
N ALA A 146 -14.21 1.49 10.65
CA ALA A 146 -14.65 2.65 11.43
C ALA A 146 -15.09 3.78 10.50
N ILE A 147 -16.21 4.41 10.82
CA ILE A 147 -16.81 5.51 10.05
C ILE A 147 -16.11 6.82 10.44
N LEU A 148 -15.83 7.66 9.45
CA LEU A 148 -15.12 8.92 9.64
C LEU A 148 -16.08 10.09 9.65
N PHE A 149 -16.00 10.93 10.68
CA PHE A 149 -16.80 12.14 10.84
C PHE A 149 -15.88 13.36 10.98
N ALA A 150 -16.27 14.48 10.42
CA ALA A 150 -15.57 15.73 10.73
C ALA A 150 -15.76 16.08 12.22
N LYS A 151 -14.78 16.79 12.78
CA LYS A 151 -14.89 17.28 14.16
C LYS A 151 -16.10 18.22 14.30
N GLY A 152 -17.03 17.86 15.18
CA GLY A 152 -18.26 18.60 15.42
C GLY A 152 -19.46 18.12 14.62
N ASP A 153 -19.29 17.22 13.64
CA ASP A 153 -20.43 16.58 12.99
C ASP A 153 -21.17 15.65 13.97
N PRO A 154 -22.49 15.50 13.87
CA PRO A 154 -23.22 14.45 14.59
C PRO A 154 -22.70 13.08 14.13
N ILE A 155 -22.47 12.18 15.11
CA ILE A 155 -21.97 10.84 14.81
C ILE A 155 -23.18 9.93 14.49
N GLU A 156 -23.70 10.12 13.30
CA GLU A 156 -24.90 9.42 12.81
C GLU A 156 -24.76 9.07 11.33
N GLY A 157 -25.40 7.99 10.88
CA GLY A 157 -25.44 7.60 9.48
C GLY A 157 -24.08 7.16 8.92
N HIS A 158 -23.82 7.55 7.67
CA HIS A 158 -22.67 7.07 6.90
C HIS A 158 -21.39 7.91 7.07
N GLY A 159 -21.44 9.03 7.77
CA GLY A 159 -20.30 9.94 7.92
C GLY A 159 -19.75 10.45 6.60
N ARG A 160 -18.47 10.81 6.61
CA ARG A 160 -17.73 11.33 5.43
C ARG A 160 -16.77 10.33 4.80
N GLY A 161 -16.77 9.09 5.28
CA GLY A 161 -15.84 8.06 4.79
C GLY A 161 -15.66 6.93 5.79
N TYR A 162 -14.67 6.08 5.55
CA TYR A 162 -14.37 4.96 6.44
C TYR A 162 -12.90 4.57 6.38
N ILE A 163 -12.44 3.88 7.42
CA ILE A 163 -11.10 3.28 7.49
C ILE A 163 -11.09 1.98 6.70
N THR A 164 -10.16 1.85 5.78
CA THR A 164 -9.96 0.64 4.98
C THR A 164 -8.95 -0.30 5.62
N SER A 165 -7.80 0.21 6.02
CA SER A 165 -6.69 -0.59 6.55
C SER A 165 -6.04 0.08 7.74
N VAL A 166 -5.63 -0.73 8.73
CA VAL A 166 -5.02 -0.24 9.97
C VAL A 166 -3.80 -1.07 10.29
N THR A 167 -2.75 -0.45 10.82
CA THR A 167 -1.60 -1.12 11.38
C THR A 167 -0.98 -0.34 12.54
N TRP A 168 -0.20 -1.03 13.34
CA TRP A 168 0.80 -0.41 14.21
C TRP A 168 2.09 -0.23 13.41
N SER A 169 2.48 1.00 13.13
CA SER A 169 3.76 1.28 12.50
C SER A 169 4.90 1.12 13.51
N THR A 170 5.82 0.21 13.21
CA THR A 170 7.02 0.01 14.02
C THR A 170 8.03 1.14 13.82
N VAL A 171 8.04 1.75 12.65
CA VAL A 171 8.90 2.90 12.32
C VAL A 171 8.44 4.15 13.06
N LEU A 172 7.12 4.44 13.00
CA LEU A 172 6.54 5.64 13.60
C LEU A 172 6.12 5.46 15.06
N ARG A 173 6.11 4.22 15.57
CA ARG A 173 5.68 3.83 16.92
C ARG A 173 4.29 4.35 17.29
N LYS A 174 3.36 4.29 16.36
CA LYS A 174 1.96 4.68 16.53
C LYS A 174 1.03 3.89 15.61
N THR A 175 -0.27 3.90 15.92
CA THR A 175 -1.29 3.38 15.04
C THR A 175 -1.50 4.34 13.88
N ILE A 176 -1.44 3.82 12.66
CA ILE A 176 -1.74 4.52 11.41
C ILE A 176 -2.80 3.75 10.64
N ALA A 177 -3.49 4.45 9.76
CA ALA A 177 -4.51 3.81 8.91
C ALA A 177 -4.55 4.44 7.52
N LEU A 178 -5.04 3.68 6.56
CA LEU A 178 -5.53 4.18 5.29
C LEU A 178 -7.06 4.25 5.37
N GLY A 179 -7.63 5.22 4.71
CA GLY A 179 -9.08 5.40 4.63
C GLY A 179 -9.48 6.15 3.38
N LEU A 180 -10.77 6.14 3.11
CA LEU A 180 -11.39 6.94 2.08
C LEU A 180 -12.21 8.04 2.78
N TYR A 181 -11.99 9.28 2.40
CA TYR A 181 -12.65 10.44 3.00
C TYR A 181 -13.16 11.41 1.93
N SER A 182 -14.35 11.95 2.11
CA SER A 182 -14.94 12.93 1.20
C SER A 182 -14.01 14.12 1.04
N GLY A 183 -13.62 14.41 -0.19
CA GLY A 183 -12.68 15.49 -0.51
C GLY A 183 -11.21 15.18 -0.24
N GLY A 184 -10.90 14.02 0.34
CA GLY A 184 -9.53 13.51 0.47
C GLY A 184 -8.56 14.48 1.12
N LEU A 185 -7.38 14.63 0.53
CA LEU A 185 -6.27 15.46 1.05
C LEU A 185 -6.54 16.97 1.03
N ARG A 186 -7.68 17.43 0.53
CA ARG A 186 -8.10 18.84 0.76
C ARG A 186 -8.35 19.13 2.25
N HIS A 187 -8.52 18.07 3.05
CA HIS A 187 -8.70 18.13 4.49
C HIS A 187 -7.43 17.75 5.27
N GLU A 188 -6.26 17.72 4.60
CA GLU A 188 -5.00 17.41 5.28
C GLU A 188 -4.76 18.31 6.49
N GLY A 189 -4.29 17.73 7.59
CA GLY A 189 -4.06 18.41 8.86
C GLY A 189 -5.31 18.53 9.75
N GLN A 190 -6.51 18.29 9.24
CA GLN A 190 -7.73 18.36 10.03
C GLN A 190 -7.88 17.17 10.99
N GLU A 191 -8.41 17.47 12.16
CA GLU A 191 -8.82 16.48 13.16
C GLU A 191 -10.21 15.94 12.83
N ILE A 192 -10.36 14.64 12.88
CA ILE A 192 -11.60 13.92 12.63
C ILE A 192 -11.88 12.89 13.73
N ILE A 193 -13.08 12.35 13.76
CA ILE A 193 -13.51 11.27 14.65
C ILE A 193 -13.66 9.98 13.85
N CYS A 194 -12.95 8.94 14.28
CA CYS A 194 -13.12 7.57 13.82
C CYS A 194 -14.09 6.86 14.78
N ALA A 195 -15.32 6.66 14.36
CA ALA A 195 -16.34 6.00 15.18
C ALA A 195 -16.52 4.53 14.76
N TYR A 196 -16.50 3.64 15.75
CA TYR A 196 -16.75 2.21 15.54
C TYR A 196 -17.99 1.79 16.36
N PRO A 197 -19.20 1.88 15.79
CA PRO A 197 -20.46 1.75 16.52
C PRO A 197 -20.63 0.40 17.23
N LEU A 198 -20.09 -0.68 16.67
CA LEU A 198 -20.20 -2.02 17.25
C LEU A 198 -19.57 -2.15 18.65
N ARG A 199 -18.71 -1.20 19.03
CA ARG A 199 -18.06 -1.18 20.35
C ARG A 199 -18.19 0.17 21.06
N ASP A 200 -19.00 1.07 20.53
CA ASP A 200 -19.15 2.46 21.02
C ASP A 200 -17.78 3.18 21.18
N GLU A 201 -16.83 2.87 20.29
CA GLU A 201 -15.50 3.46 20.30
C GLU A 201 -15.49 4.73 19.42
N ARG A 202 -14.86 5.79 19.95
CA ARG A 202 -14.65 7.07 19.25
C ARG A 202 -13.20 7.49 19.46
N ILE A 203 -12.44 7.56 18.38
CA ILE A 203 -11.01 7.83 18.42
C ILE A 203 -10.73 9.06 17.55
N ARG A 204 -9.94 9.98 18.09
CA ARG A 204 -9.51 11.14 17.31
C ARG A 204 -8.34 10.74 16.40
N ALA A 205 -8.41 11.20 15.17
CA ALA A 205 -7.35 11.02 14.20
C ALA A 205 -7.11 12.33 13.44
N ARG A 206 -5.94 12.43 12.82
CA ARG A 206 -5.60 13.52 11.91
C ARG A 206 -5.50 12.98 10.49
N ILE A 207 -6.08 13.69 9.54
CA ILE A 207 -5.88 13.40 8.11
C ILE A 207 -4.48 13.85 7.72
N VAL A 208 -3.74 12.93 7.09
CA VAL A 208 -2.37 13.15 6.61
C VAL A 208 -2.19 12.52 5.24
N SER A 209 -1.03 12.75 4.62
CA SER A 209 -0.64 11.99 3.42
C SER A 209 -0.76 10.48 3.66
N PRO A 210 -1.27 9.69 2.70
CA PRO A 210 -1.30 8.23 2.83
C PRO A 210 0.10 7.58 2.79
N VAL A 211 1.14 8.32 2.39
CA VAL A 211 2.53 7.85 2.40
C VAL A 211 3.20 8.29 3.69
N PHE A 212 3.26 7.40 4.66
CA PHE A 212 3.80 7.71 5.99
C PHE A 212 5.32 7.60 6.08
N VAL A 213 5.90 6.67 5.31
CA VAL A 213 7.34 6.37 5.34
C VAL A 213 7.91 6.49 3.94
N ASP A 214 9.09 7.13 3.82
CA ASP A 214 9.84 7.30 2.58
C ASP A 214 8.98 7.84 1.41
N PRO A 215 8.41 9.05 1.52
CA PRO A 215 7.51 9.60 0.50
C PRO A 215 8.19 9.76 -0.87
N ALA A 216 9.50 9.95 -0.92
CA ALA A 216 10.27 10.02 -2.17
C ALA A 216 10.46 8.64 -2.84
N GLY A 217 10.25 7.54 -2.12
CA GLY A 217 10.45 6.18 -2.64
C GLY A 217 11.91 5.83 -2.89
N GLU A 218 12.82 6.37 -2.08
CA GLU A 218 14.26 6.13 -2.23
C GLU A 218 14.65 4.70 -1.88
N ARG A 219 14.03 4.14 -0.81
CA ARG A 219 14.33 2.79 -0.34
C ARG A 219 14.05 1.71 -1.39
N MET A 220 12.93 1.80 -2.09
CA MET A 220 12.58 0.81 -3.12
C MET A 220 13.36 0.99 -4.43
N ARG A 221 14.07 2.12 -4.57
CA ARG A 221 14.93 2.41 -5.74
C ARG A 221 16.42 2.24 -5.46
N ALA A 222 16.78 1.97 -4.20
CA ALA A 222 18.17 1.86 -3.74
C ALA A 222 18.99 0.81 -4.52
#